data_3f08ac6bb8ba025218693c3dce3c9e8f
#
_entry.id   3f08ac6bb8ba025218693c3dce3c9e8f
#
_cell.length_a   1.000
_cell.length_b   1.000
_cell.length_c   1.000
_cell.angle_alpha   90.00
_cell.angle_beta   90.00
_cell.angle_gamma   90.00
#
_symmetry.space_group_name_H-M   'P 1'
#
loop_
_entity.id
_entity.type
_entity.pdbx_description
1 polymer ?
#
loop_
_entity_poly.entity_id
_entity_poly.type
_entity_poly.pdbx_seq_one_letter_code
_entity_poly.pdbx_strand_id
1 'polypeptide(L)'
;MLKKTFISSFVALAVGLSSYAVACTRAVYLGNNQHIITARSMDWKVDTGTNLWIMPSGIARDGSAGSNSIKWTSKYGSVIATGYEVSTTDGMNEAGLVANILWLVESQYPDIKKSNKPLLSIAAWAQYVLDNFATVDEAVKVLEKEPYTIVTDNVPGESRLTTLHLSISDKTGDSAIIEYIDGKQIIHHSRSYQVMTNSPTFDKQLALAEYWKQIGGTIMLPGTNRASDRFARASFYINAIPKNDDSKQAQASVFSVIRNASVPYGLNTQEEPNISSTRWRTVADHKQLLYFFESALSPNVFWVDLKKINFKDGKTRRLDLGPDQSHIYAGDATSSFKIAKPFVFLSPTTR
;
A
#
# COMPACT_ATOMS: atom_id res chain seq x y z
N MET A 1 11.11 53.14 -48.25
CA MET A 1 11.78 51.98 -47.56
C MET A 1 10.97 51.54 -46.36
N LEU A 2 10.09 50.53 -46.52
CA LEU A 2 9.30 49.98 -45.41
C LEU A 2 10.08 48.84 -44.81
N LYS A 3 10.44 48.96 -43.53
CA LYS A 3 10.99 47.82 -42.74
C LYS A 3 9.84 46.92 -42.30
N LYS A 4 9.81 45.70 -42.82
CA LYS A 4 8.93 44.64 -42.34
C LYS A 4 9.55 44.02 -41.09
N THR A 5 8.90 44.21 -39.95
CA THR A 5 9.23 43.56 -38.68
C THR A 5 8.54 42.17 -38.66
N PHE A 6 9.33 41.09 -38.69
CA PHE A 6 8.84 39.73 -38.47
C PHE A 6 8.68 39.52 -36.99
N ILE A 7 7.43 39.31 -36.53
CA ILE A 7 7.12 38.86 -35.20
C ILE A 7 7.08 37.33 -35.25
N SER A 8 8.11 36.69 -34.72
CA SER A 8 8.14 35.22 -34.51
C SER A 8 7.31 34.90 -33.29
N SER A 9 6.11 34.33 -33.49
CA SER A 9 5.30 33.79 -32.45
C SER A 9 5.87 32.42 -32.02
N PHE A 10 6.51 32.38 -30.85
CA PHE A 10 6.86 31.13 -30.19
C PHE A 10 5.58 30.53 -29.59
N VAL A 11 5.01 29.53 -30.23
CA VAL A 11 3.99 28.68 -29.64
C VAL A 11 4.70 27.70 -28.72
N ALA A 12 4.70 27.97 -27.43
CA ALA A 12 5.11 27.01 -26.42
C ALA A 12 4.08 25.87 -26.37
N LEU A 13 4.42 24.74 -26.95
CA LEU A 13 3.65 23.50 -26.83
C LEU A 13 3.81 23.01 -25.38
N ALA A 14 2.89 23.40 -24.53
CA ALA A 14 2.77 22.80 -23.20
C ALA A 14 2.34 21.34 -23.40
N VAL A 15 3.32 20.42 -23.43
CA VAL A 15 3.06 18.99 -23.28
C VAL A 15 2.54 18.81 -21.87
N GLY A 16 1.22 18.76 -21.73
CA GLY A 16 0.56 18.38 -20.49
C GLY A 16 0.99 16.97 -20.14
N LEU A 17 1.91 16.85 -19.18
CA LEU A 17 2.17 15.59 -18.50
C LEU A 17 0.87 15.21 -17.81
N SER A 18 0.09 14.35 -18.44
CA SER A 18 -1.08 13.70 -17.85
C SER A 18 -0.56 12.89 -16.65
N SER A 19 -0.55 13.51 -15.49
CA SER A 19 -0.28 12.81 -14.23
C SER A 19 -1.43 11.81 -14.04
N TYR A 20 -1.20 10.55 -14.41
CA TYR A 20 -2.16 9.50 -14.12
C TYR A 20 -2.43 9.53 -12.61
N ALA A 21 -3.65 9.89 -12.24
CA ALA A 21 -4.08 9.92 -10.84
C ALA A 21 -4.15 8.49 -10.32
N VAL A 22 -3.04 7.97 -9.82
CA VAL A 22 -3.04 6.73 -9.04
C VAL A 22 -3.48 7.09 -7.64
N ALA A 23 -4.48 6.38 -7.16
CA ALA A 23 -5.16 6.75 -5.95
C ALA A 23 -5.17 5.55 -4.99
N CYS A 24 -4.33 5.54 -3.98
CA CYS A 24 -4.40 4.59 -2.84
C CYS A 24 -4.43 5.39 -1.55
N THR A 25 -5.02 4.84 -0.51
CA THR A 25 -5.04 5.46 0.82
C THR A 25 -4.78 4.40 1.87
N ARG A 26 -3.94 4.72 2.84
CA ARG A 26 -3.75 3.97 4.07
C ARG A 26 -4.08 4.87 5.25
N ALA A 27 -4.79 4.36 6.25
CA ALA A 27 -5.11 5.06 7.49
C ALA A 27 -4.97 4.13 8.70
N VAL A 28 -4.40 4.61 9.80
CA VAL A 28 -4.25 3.90 11.07
C VAL A 28 -5.13 4.55 12.13
N TYR A 29 -6.06 3.80 12.66
CA TYR A 29 -6.88 4.17 13.80
C TYR A 29 -6.15 3.84 15.10
N LEU A 30 -6.08 4.82 15.98
CA LEU A 30 -5.54 4.71 17.32
C LEU A 30 -6.70 4.79 18.33
N GLY A 31 -7.30 3.66 18.62
CA GLY A 31 -8.41 3.54 19.57
C GLY A 31 -7.94 3.40 21.02
N ASN A 32 -8.90 3.32 21.94
CA ASN A 32 -8.65 3.03 23.34
C ASN A 32 -8.21 1.56 23.53
N ASN A 33 -7.63 1.24 24.69
CA ASN A 33 -7.27 -0.13 25.07
C ASN A 33 -6.44 -0.87 24.00
N GLN A 34 -5.55 -0.15 23.32
CA GLN A 34 -4.72 -0.69 22.23
C GLN A 34 -5.55 -1.28 21.07
N HIS A 35 -6.74 -0.74 20.81
CA HIS A 35 -7.48 -1.03 19.60
C HIS A 35 -6.84 -0.29 18.42
N ILE A 36 -5.90 -0.93 17.79
CA ILE A 36 -5.21 -0.42 16.61
C ILE A 36 -5.79 -1.13 15.39
N ILE A 37 -6.17 -0.34 14.38
CA ILE A 37 -6.73 -0.86 13.14
C ILE A 37 -6.12 -0.11 11.97
N THR A 38 -5.54 -0.84 11.01
CA THR A 38 -5.02 -0.26 9.78
C THR A 38 -5.97 -0.56 8.63
N ALA A 39 -6.37 0.47 7.90
CA ALA A 39 -7.18 0.32 6.69
C ALA A 39 -6.44 0.81 5.46
N ARG A 40 -6.75 0.21 4.32
CA ARG A 40 -6.19 0.59 3.03
C ARG A 40 -7.21 0.45 1.90
N SER A 41 -7.22 1.38 0.92
CA SER A 41 -7.85 1.23 -0.38
C SER A 41 -6.82 0.95 -1.47
N MET A 42 -7.07 -0.05 -2.30
CA MET A 42 -6.32 -0.32 -3.54
C MET A 42 -7.04 0.32 -4.70
N ASP A 43 -6.43 1.35 -5.25
CA ASP A 43 -7.02 2.08 -6.36
C ASP A 43 -6.14 1.92 -7.59
N TRP A 44 -6.70 1.36 -8.67
CA TRP A 44 -5.97 1.09 -9.90
C TRP A 44 -6.88 1.19 -11.12
N LYS A 45 -6.29 1.46 -12.28
CA LYS A 45 -7.05 1.63 -13.53
C LYS A 45 -7.66 0.33 -14.07
N VAL A 46 -7.01 -0.81 -13.81
CA VAL A 46 -7.45 -2.15 -14.24
C VAL A 46 -7.52 -3.11 -13.06
N ASP A 47 -8.12 -4.26 -13.23
CA ASP A 47 -7.99 -5.34 -12.26
C ASP A 47 -6.54 -5.83 -12.25
N THR A 48 -6.00 -6.00 -11.05
CA THR A 48 -4.64 -6.49 -10.82
C THR A 48 -4.60 -8.00 -10.56
N GLY A 49 -5.69 -8.71 -10.75
CA GLY A 49 -5.79 -10.14 -10.48
C GLY A 49 -5.47 -10.49 -9.03
N THR A 50 -5.92 -9.66 -8.08
CA THR A 50 -5.64 -9.85 -6.66
C THR A 50 -6.27 -11.12 -6.13
N ASN A 51 -5.47 -11.92 -5.44
CA ASN A 51 -5.90 -13.03 -4.60
C ASN A 51 -5.33 -12.87 -3.18
N LEU A 52 -5.93 -13.57 -2.21
CA LEU A 52 -5.34 -13.63 -0.88
C LEU A 52 -4.51 -14.89 -0.72
N TRP A 53 -3.40 -14.76 -0.01
CA TRP A 53 -2.50 -15.87 0.26
C TRP A 53 -2.17 -15.97 1.74
N ILE A 54 -2.08 -17.20 2.24
CA ILE A 54 -1.45 -17.55 3.51
C ILE A 54 -0.04 -17.98 3.21
N MET A 55 0.91 -17.20 3.70
CA MET A 55 2.34 -17.46 3.57
C MET A 55 2.86 -18.02 4.90
N PRO A 56 3.43 -19.25 4.93
CA PRO A 56 3.89 -19.87 6.17
C PRO A 56 5.21 -19.25 6.66
N SER A 57 5.47 -19.40 7.96
CA SER A 57 6.78 -19.15 8.58
C SER A 57 7.75 -20.31 8.31
N GLY A 58 9.06 -20.08 8.53
CA GLY A 58 10.12 -21.08 8.34
C GLY A 58 10.49 -21.38 6.88
N ILE A 59 10.03 -20.58 5.93
CA ILE A 59 10.30 -20.77 4.50
C ILE A 59 11.51 -19.94 4.06
N ALA A 60 12.45 -20.60 3.38
CA ALA A 60 13.55 -19.92 2.72
C ALA A 60 13.04 -19.08 1.54
N ARG A 61 13.45 -17.85 1.48
CA ARG A 61 13.05 -16.88 0.45
C ARG A 61 14.24 -16.24 -0.21
N ASP A 62 13.98 -15.75 -1.40
CA ASP A 62 14.92 -15.01 -2.24
C ASP A 62 14.31 -13.67 -2.62
N GLY A 63 15.13 -12.61 -2.67
CA GLY A 63 14.72 -11.27 -3.03
C GLY A 63 14.32 -11.06 -4.49
N SER A 64 14.36 -12.11 -5.30
CA SER A 64 13.94 -12.13 -6.72
C SER A 64 14.59 -11.03 -7.57
N ALA A 65 15.88 -10.76 -7.35
CA ALA A 65 16.65 -9.72 -8.06
C ALA A 65 17.95 -10.26 -8.68
N GLY A 66 17.94 -11.51 -9.12
CA GLY A 66 19.09 -12.19 -9.74
C GLY A 66 20.05 -12.82 -8.74
N SER A 67 21.28 -13.09 -9.17
CA SER A 67 22.27 -13.85 -8.37
C SER A 67 22.70 -13.17 -7.08
N ASN A 68 22.62 -11.85 -7.00
CA ASN A 68 22.95 -11.06 -5.79
C ASN A 68 21.70 -10.72 -4.94
N SER A 69 20.63 -11.50 -5.07
CA SER A 69 19.43 -11.31 -4.24
C SER A 69 19.71 -11.53 -2.78
N ILE A 70 19.11 -10.69 -1.92
CA ILE A 70 19.06 -10.95 -0.48
C ILE A 70 18.31 -12.27 -0.22
N LYS A 71 18.80 -13.05 0.73
CA LYS A 71 18.15 -14.30 1.17
C LYS A 71 17.76 -14.20 2.62
N TRP A 72 16.59 -14.75 2.96
CA TRP A 72 16.12 -14.82 4.35
C TRP A 72 15.27 -16.07 4.57
N THR A 73 15.01 -16.39 5.81
CA THR A 73 13.99 -17.36 6.21
C THR A 73 12.89 -16.60 6.92
N SER A 74 11.63 -16.80 6.50
CA SER A 74 10.48 -16.12 7.12
C SER A 74 10.38 -16.48 8.60
N LYS A 75 10.47 -15.48 9.48
CA LYS A 75 10.26 -15.66 10.94
C LYS A 75 8.77 -15.76 11.25
N TYR A 76 7.96 -15.02 10.51
CA TYR A 76 6.52 -14.92 10.70
C TYR A 76 5.78 -15.38 9.46
N GLY A 77 4.65 -16.05 9.67
CA GLY A 77 3.66 -16.27 8.64
C GLY A 77 2.76 -15.05 8.47
N SER A 78 2.12 -14.93 7.31
CA SER A 78 1.30 -13.77 6.98
C SER A 78 0.11 -14.12 6.11
N VAL A 79 -0.92 -13.27 6.16
CA VAL A 79 -1.99 -13.20 5.17
C VAL A 79 -1.73 -11.98 4.33
N ILE A 80 -1.70 -12.14 3.01
CA ILE A 80 -1.35 -11.08 2.07
C ILE A 80 -2.35 -10.98 0.93
N ALA A 81 -2.44 -9.78 0.32
CA ALA A 81 -3.08 -9.54 -0.96
C ALA A 81 -2.02 -9.29 -2.03
N THR A 82 -2.19 -9.94 -3.18
CA THR A 82 -1.24 -9.83 -4.29
C THR A 82 -1.63 -8.75 -5.29
N GLY A 83 -0.63 -8.27 -6.04
CA GLY A 83 -0.83 -7.52 -7.26
C GLY A 83 -0.25 -8.30 -8.43
N TYR A 84 -1.04 -8.52 -9.48
CA TYR A 84 -0.68 -9.26 -10.68
C TYR A 84 -0.17 -10.69 -10.41
N GLU A 85 -0.46 -11.25 -9.23
CA GLU A 85 0.08 -12.55 -8.77
C GLU A 85 1.63 -12.63 -8.79
N VAL A 86 2.30 -11.48 -8.75
CA VAL A 86 3.77 -11.38 -8.76
C VAL A 86 4.34 -10.48 -7.65
N SER A 87 3.49 -9.86 -6.84
CA SER A 87 3.91 -8.91 -5.79
C SER A 87 3.01 -9.00 -4.57
N THR A 88 3.60 -8.85 -3.37
CA THR A 88 2.84 -8.57 -2.14
C THR A 88 2.55 -7.08 -2.08
N THR A 89 1.27 -6.70 -2.10
CA THR A 89 0.86 -5.27 -2.09
C THR A 89 0.31 -4.83 -0.74
N ASP A 90 -0.19 -5.77 0.04
CA ASP A 90 -0.82 -5.54 1.34
C ASP A 90 -0.73 -6.82 2.17
N GLY A 91 -0.72 -6.72 3.47
CA GLY A 91 -0.78 -7.91 4.32
C GLY A 91 -0.57 -7.63 5.80
N MET A 92 -0.86 -8.67 6.58
CA MET A 92 -0.69 -8.71 8.03
C MET A 92 0.00 -10.01 8.41
N ASN A 93 1.03 -9.94 9.26
CA ASN A 93 1.67 -11.15 9.78
C ASN A 93 1.07 -11.61 11.13
N GLU A 94 1.43 -12.81 11.56
CA GLU A 94 0.93 -13.44 12.79
C GLU A 94 1.31 -12.67 14.06
N ALA A 95 2.29 -11.77 14.02
CA ALA A 95 2.66 -10.88 15.13
C ALA A 95 1.78 -9.61 15.17
N GLY A 96 1.02 -9.36 14.12
CA GLY A 96 0.16 -8.17 13.97
C GLY A 96 0.87 -6.98 13.32
N LEU A 97 2.00 -7.16 12.66
CA LEU A 97 2.59 -6.13 11.79
C LEU A 97 1.82 -6.10 10.46
N VAL A 98 1.47 -4.91 10.01
CA VAL A 98 0.82 -4.66 8.71
C VAL A 98 1.79 -3.91 7.81
N ALA A 99 1.86 -4.30 6.55
CA ALA A 99 2.65 -3.64 5.51
C ALA A 99 1.77 -3.35 4.29
N ASN A 100 1.86 -2.12 3.78
CA ASN A 100 1.10 -1.67 2.62
C ASN A 100 2.03 -0.96 1.63
N ILE A 101 1.97 -1.34 0.36
CA ILE A 101 2.68 -0.65 -0.72
C ILE A 101 1.69 0.20 -1.50
N LEU A 102 2.02 1.48 -1.70
CA LEU A 102 1.26 2.43 -2.49
C LEU A 102 2.15 3.05 -3.58
N TRP A 103 1.51 3.59 -4.61
CA TRP A 103 2.21 4.29 -5.68
C TRP A 103 2.72 5.67 -5.24
N LEU A 104 3.98 5.98 -5.55
CA LEU A 104 4.57 7.30 -5.39
C LEU A 104 5.36 7.66 -6.66
N VAL A 105 4.90 8.64 -7.42
CA VAL A 105 5.53 9.02 -8.69
C VAL A 105 6.97 9.52 -8.49
N GLU A 106 7.22 10.18 -7.36
CA GLU A 106 8.51 10.76 -7.00
C GLU A 106 9.56 9.72 -6.57
N SER A 107 9.19 8.44 -6.40
CA SER A 107 10.16 7.42 -5.98
C SER A 107 11.26 7.22 -7.02
N GLN A 108 12.51 7.37 -6.56
CA GLN A 108 13.73 7.12 -7.32
C GLN A 108 14.65 6.23 -6.48
N TYR A 109 14.88 5.01 -6.96
CA TYR A 109 15.69 4.03 -6.23
C TYR A 109 17.18 4.23 -6.48
N PRO A 110 18.06 3.74 -5.58
CA PRO A 110 19.50 3.82 -5.75
C PRO A 110 19.97 3.15 -7.06
N ASP A 111 21.04 3.68 -7.65
CA ASP A 111 21.70 3.07 -8.79
C ASP A 111 22.35 1.73 -8.37
N ILE A 112 21.85 0.63 -8.89
CA ILE A 112 22.36 -0.72 -8.59
C ILE A 112 23.84 -0.90 -8.96
N LYS A 113 24.34 -0.19 -9.99
CA LYS A 113 25.74 -0.26 -10.41
C LYS A 113 26.70 0.37 -9.41
N LYS A 114 26.18 1.21 -8.51
CA LYS A 114 26.95 1.87 -7.45
C LYS A 114 26.76 1.21 -6.07
N SER A 115 25.99 0.12 -6.01
CA SER A 115 25.67 -0.56 -4.76
C SER A 115 26.42 -1.89 -4.65
N ASN A 116 27.03 -2.14 -3.50
CA ASN A 116 27.62 -3.44 -3.14
C ASN A 116 26.67 -4.27 -2.25
N LYS A 117 25.46 -3.76 -1.97
CA LYS A 117 24.49 -4.43 -1.12
C LYS A 117 23.75 -5.51 -1.90
N PRO A 118 23.23 -6.56 -1.24
CA PRO A 118 22.34 -7.50 -1.87
C PRO A 118 21.08 -6.79 -2.40
N LEU A 119 20.45 -7.37 -3.42
CA LEU A 119 19.33 -6.75 -4.13
C LEU A 119 18.00 -7.32 -3.64
N LEU A 120 16.98 -6.49 -3.58
CA LEU A 120 15.60 -6.87 -3.27
C LEU A 120 14.67 -6.34 -4.36
N SER A 121 13.93 -7.23 -5.03
CA SER A 121 12.86 -6.81 -5.94
C SER A 121 11.81 -6.02 -5.17
N ILE A 122 11.36 -4.91 -5.77
CA ILE A 122 10.26 -4.10 -5.24
C ILE A 122 8.98 -4.95 -5.04
N ALA A 123 8.79 -6.00 -5.82
CA ALA A 123 7.68 -6.94 -5.71
C ALA A 123 7.69 -7.75 -4.40
N ALA A 124 8.88 -7.99 -3.85
CA ALA A 124 9.09 -8.73 -2.60
C ALA A 124 9.24 -7.82 -1.36
N TRP A 125 9.22 -6.48 -1.53
CA TRP A 125 9.56 -5.55 -0.46
C TRP A 125 8.63 -5.65 0.76
N ALA A 126 7.31 -5.61 0.56
CA ALA A 126 6.36 -5.78 1.66
C ALA A 126 6.48 -7.18 2.30
N GLN A 127 6.70 -8.22 1.51
CA GLN A 127 6.86 -9.58 2.03
C GLN A 127 8.10 -9.71 2.90
N TYR A 128 9.24 -9.10 2.49
CA TYR A 128 10.44 -9.08 3.31
C TYR A 128 10.17 -8.51 4.71
N VAL A 129 9.42 -7.43 4.78
CA VAL A 129 9.08 -6.79 6.06
C VAL A 129 8.14 -7.66 6.90
N LEU A 130 7.08 -8.21 6.29
CA LEU A 130 6.13 -9.11 6.97
C LEU A 130 6.80 -10.39 7.48
N ASP A 131 7.76 -10.92 6.74
CA ASP A 131 8.47 -12.15 7.10
C ASP A 131 9.46 -11.95 8.26
N ASN A 132 10.03 -10.76 8.43
CA ASN A 132 11.19 -10.57 9.30
C ASN A 132 10.90 -9.85 10.63
N PHE A 133 9.83 -9.03 10.72
CA PHE A 133 9.63 -8.13 11.84
C PHE A 133 8.27 -8.32 12.52
N ALA A 134 8.25 -8.18 13.84
CA ALA A 134 7.02 -8.18 14.64
C ALA A 134 6.51 -6.77 14.92
N THR A 135 7.39 -5.78 14.93
CA THR A 135 7.07 -4.39 15.28
C THR A 135 7.69 -3.40 14.29
N VAL A 136 7.14 -2.19 14.26
CA VAL A 136 7.66 -1.07 13.46
C VAL A 136 9.07 -0.70 13.92
N ASP A 137 9.29 -0.62 15.23
CA ASP A 137 10.60 -0.26 15.79
C ASP A 137 11.70 -1.27 15.39
N GLU A 138 11.41 -2.58 15.43
CA GLU A 138 12.34 -3.60 14.91
C GLU A 138 12.66 -3.40 13.43
N ALA A 139 11.64 -3.14 12.63
CA ALA A 139 11.81 -2.93 11.20
C ALA A 139 12.64 -1.68 10.91
N VAL A 140 12.31 -0.54 11.54
CA VAL A 140 13.01 0.72 11.35
C VAL A 140 14.50 0.59 11.70
N LYS A 141 14.84 0.01 12.86
CA LYS A 141 16.24 -0.21 13.29
C LYS A 141 17.09 -1.01 12.30
N VAL A 142 16.46 -1.92 11.55
CA VAL A 142 17.15 -2.69 10.51
C VAL A 142 17.19 -1.94 9.20
N LEU A 143 16.07 -1.32 8.80
CA LEU A 143 15.95 -0.61 7.53
C LEU A 143 16.83 0.65 7.47
N GLU A 144 17.03 1.35 8.59
CA GLU A 144 17.98 2.47 8.70
C GLU A 144 19.43 2.09 8.33
N LYS A 145 19.78 0.82 8.48
CA LYS A 145 21.11 0.30 8.05
C LYS A 145 21.14 -0.02 6.54
N GLU A 146 20.01 0.15 5.85
CA GLU A 146 19.86 -0.13 4.42
C GLU A 146 20.43 -1.51 4.04
N PRO A 147 19.84 -2.62 4.51
CA PRO A 147 20.40 -3.98 4.37
C PRO A 147 20.39 -4.50 2.92
N TYR A 148 19.71 -3.83 2.04
CA TYR A 148 19.57 -4.16 0.61
C TYR A 148 19.44 -2.90 -0.25
N THR A 149 19.54 -3.10 -1.55
CA THR A 149 19.15 -2.10 -2.56
C THR A 149 17.88 -2.55 -3.26
N ILE A 150 16.86 -1.71 -3.30
CA ILE A 150 15.62 -1.98 -4.04
C ILE A 150 15.90 -1.94 -5.54
N VAL A 151 15.39 -2.95 -6.24
CA VAL A 151 15.38 -3.00 -7.70
C VAL A 151 13.95 -3.03 -8.19
N THR A 152 13.64 -2.16 -9.16
CA THR A 152 12.31 -2.03 -9.75
C THR A 152 12.29 -2.44 -11.22
N ASP A 153 11.12 -2.76 -11.74
CA ASP A 153 10.86 -3.03 -13.15
C ASP A 153 9.54 -2.38 -13.57
N ASN A 154 9.19 -2.56 -14.82
CA ASN A 154 7.93 -2.06 -15.34
C ASN A 154 6.73 -2.74 -14.68
N VAL A 155 5.63 -2.00 -14.57
CA VAL A 155 4.32 -2.57 -14.21
C VAL A 155 3.97 -3.67 -15.22
N PRO A 156 3.51 -4.84 -14.77
CA PRO A 156 3.13 -5.92 -15.69
C PRO A 156 2.17 -5.44 -16.78
N GLY A 157 2.55 -5.67 -18.03
CA GLY A 157 1.79 -5.25 -19.22
C GLY A 157 1.92 -3.75 -19.60
N GLU A 158 2.81 -2.99 -18.95
CA GLU A 158 3.05 -1.57 -19.27
C GLU A 158 4.55 -1.30 -19.50
N SER A 159 4.84 -0.18 -20.18
CA SER A 159 6.21 0.35 -20.29
C SER A 159 6.60 1.28 -19.13
N ARG A 160 5.69 1.52 -18.20
CA ARG A 160 5.86 2.43 -17.07
C ARG A 160 6.57 1.73 -15.92
N LEU A 161 7.65 2.35 -15.43
CA LEU A 161 8.40 1.87 -14.28
C LEU A 161 7.53 1.87 -13.01
N THR A 162 7.64 0.83 -12.22
CA THR A 162 6.98 0.71 -10.92
C THR A 162 7.69 1.60 -9.90
N THR A 163 6.97 2.58 -9.36
CA THR A 163 7.46 3.52 -8.34
C THR A 163 6.54 3.48 -7.14
N LEU A 164 7.05 3.01 -6.00
CA LEU A 164 6.27 2.72 -4.80
C LEU A 164 6.93 3.31 -3.55
N HIS A 165 6.12 3.50 -2.52
CA HIS A 165 6.56 3.68 -1.15
C HIS A 165 5.86 2.68 -0.23
N LEU A 166 6.47 2.39 0.90
CA LEU A 166 6.01 1.39 1.86
C LEU A 166 5.55 2.07 3.14
N SER A 167 4.42 1.66 3.69
CA SER A 167 4.07 1.95 5.07
C SER A 167 3.98 0.68 5.90
N ILE A 168 4.34 0.78 7.16
CA ILE A 168 4.20 -0.26 8.16
C ILE A 168 3.52 0.28 9.41
N SER A 169 2.76 -0.56 10.09
CA SER A 169 2.11 -0.27 11.37
C SER A 169 1.97 -1.53 12.21
N ASP A 170 1.92 -1.40 13.52
CA ASP A 170 1.84 -2.53 14.43
C ASP A 170 0.79 -2.37 15.53
N LYS A 171 0.67 -3.40 16.37
CA LYS A 171 -0.31 -3.45 17.47
C LYS A 171 -0.11 -2.38 18.56
N THR A 172 1.03 -1.70 18.60
CA THR A 172 1.27 -0.58 19.52
C THR A 172 0.72 0.74 18.96
N GLY A 173 0.36 0.75 17.67
CA GLY A 173 -0.03 1.92 16.91
C GLY A 173 1.16 2.71 16.39
N ASP A 174 2.36 2.17 16.50
CA ASP A 174 3.52 2.75 15.86
C ASP A 174 3.43 2.63 14.34
N SER A 175 4.07 3.56 13.64
CA SER A 175 3.92 3.71 12.20
C SER A 175 5.17 4.27 11.56
N ALA A 176 5.60 3.68 10.44
CA ALA A 176 6.63 4.24 9.60
C ALA A 176 6.23 4.25 8.13
N ILE A 177 6.73 5.23 7.40
CA ILE A 177 6.57 5.39 5.96
C ILE A 177 7.98 5.48 5.37
N ILE A 178 8.27 4.64 4.40
CA ILE A 178 9.57 4.50 3.78
C ILE A 178 9.47 4.92 2.32
N GLU A 179 10.16 5.97 1.95
CA GLU A 179 10.24 6.54 0.62
C GLU A 179 11.68 6.45 0.08
N TYR A 180 11.81 6.43 -1.24
CA TYR A 180 13.10 6.57 -1.92
C TYR A 180 13.05 7.84 -2.79
N ILE A 181 13.76 8.89 -2.39
CA ILE A 181 13.77 10.18 -3.08
C ILE A 181 15.22 10.50 -3.47
N ASP A 182 15.43 10.82 -4.74
CA ASP A 182 16.75 11.08 -5.30
C ASP A 182 17.77 9.96 -4.99
N GLY A 183 17.32 8.72 -5.05
CA GLY A 183 18.15 7.54 -4.79
C GLY A 183 18.49 7.31 -3.31
N LYS A 184 17.86 8.02 -2.39
CA LYS A 184 18.08 7.90 -0.95
C LYS A 184 16.85 7.37 -0.24
N GLN A 185 17.03 6.46 0.69
CA GLN A 185 15.98 6.02 1.58
C GLN A 185 15.67 7.10 2.63
N ILE A 186 14.40 7.42 2.77
CA ILE A 186 13.89 8.32 3.81
C ILE A 186 12.86 7.53 4.62
N ILE A 187 13.07 7.46 5.94
CA ILE A 187 12.17 6.80 6.87
C ILE A 187 11.49 7.86 7.73
N HIS A 188 10.19 8.02 7.56
CA HIS A 188 9.35 8.84 8.42
C HIS A 188 8.77 7.93 9.51
N HIS A 189 9.24 8.05 10.75
CA HIS A 189 8.87 7.17 11.85
C HIS A 189 8.21 7.96 12.97
N SER A 190 6.94 7.73 13.22
CA SER A 190 6.17 8.28 14.34
C SER A 190 4.80 7.63 14.46
N ARG A 191 4.37 7.39 15.68
CA ARG A 191 2.98 6.99 15.97
C ARG A 191 1.94 7.99 15.42
N SER A 192 2.28 9.25 15.23
CA SER A 192 1.38 10.28 14.68
C SER A 192 1.22 10.18 13.15
N TYR A 193 2.02 9.40 12.45
CA TYR A 193 1.97 9.26 10.99
C TYR A 193 0.93 8.21 10.58
N GLN A 194 -0.34 8.56 10.81
CA GLN A 194 -1.47 7.66 10.66
C GLN A 194 -1.96 7.50 9.22
N VAL A 195 -1.64 8.41 8.32
CA VAL A 195 -2.17 8.40 6.95
C VAL A 195 -1.02 8.44 5.94
N MET A 196 -1.18 7.67 4.87
CA MET A 196 -0.34 7.73 3.67
C MET A 196 -1.25 7.63 2.44
N THR A 197 -0.98 8.45 1.42
CA THR A 197 -1.64 8.34 0.12
C THR A 197 -0.59 8.20 -0.99
N ASN A 198 -0.71 8.91 -2.09
CA ASN A 198 0.25 8.88 -3.20
C ASN A 198 1.09 10.17 -3.23
N SER A 199 1.30 10.75 -4.42
CA SER A 199 2.00 12.03 -4.60
C SER A 199 1.26 13.22 -3.94
N PRO A 200 1.99 14.20 -3.45
CA PRO A 200 3.45 14.31 -3.38
C PRO A 200 4.08 13.49 -2.25
N THR A 201 5.40 13.62 -2.05
CA THR A 201 6.14 13.00 -0.94
C THR A 201 5.52 13.27 0.43
N PHE A 202 5.78 12.41 1.39
CA PHE A 202 5.08 12.42 2.68
C PHE A 202 5.24 13.73 3.47
N ASP A 203 6.42 14.32 3.45
CA ASP A 203 6.69 15.65 4.06
C ASP A 203 5.78 16.76 3.48
N LYS A 204 5.61 16.75 2.16
CA LYS A 204 4.72 17.70 1.46
C LYS A 204 3.25 17.41 1.75
N GLN A 205 2.87 16.12 1.89
CA GLN A 205 1.53 15.75 2.32
C GLN A 205 1.20 16.29 3.72
N LEU A 206 2.15 16.20 4.65
CA LEU A 206 1.99 16.76 5.99
C LEU A 206 1.78 18.29 5.96
N ALA A 207 2.55 18.99 5.13
CA ALA A 207 2.42 20.44 4.99
C ALA A 207 1.05 20.84 4.41
N LEU A 208 0.57 20.12 3.38
CA LEU A 208 -0.74 20.34 2.79
C LEU A 208 -1.88 20.04 3.79
N ALA A 209 -1.76 18.96 4.56
CA ALA A 209 -2.76 18.63 5.59
C ALA A 209 -2.81 19.69 6.70
N GLU A 210 -1.66 20.24 7.10
CA GLU A 210 -1.61 21.32 8.08
C GLU A 210 -2.30 22.59 7.56
N TYR A 211 -2.12 22.94 6.28
CA TYR A 211 -2.86 24.04 5.66
C TYR A 211 -4.39 23.84 5.78
N TRP A 212 -4.88 22.63 5.46
CA TRP A 212 -6.31 22.34 5.59
C TRP A 212 -6.85 22.41 7.02
N LYS A 213 -6.05 22.03 8.01
CA LYS A 213 -6.43 22.22 9.43
C LYS A 213 -6.62 23.68 9.78
N GLN A 214 -5.77 24.56 9.27
CA GLN A 214 -5.81 26.00 9.57
C GLN A 214 -7.01 26.70 8.92
N ILE A 215 -7.40 26.31 7.69
CA ILE A 215 -8.44 27.01 6.93
C ILE A 215 -9.86 26.51 7.19
N GLY A 216 -10.06 25.30 7.71
CA GLY A 216 -11.42 24.81 7.77
C GLY A 216 -11.75 23.70 8.74
N GLY A 217 -10.88 22.75 8.94
CA GLY A 217 -11.17 21.58 9.78
C GLY A 217 -12.49 20.88 9.40
N THR A 218 -13.50 20.97 10.28
CA THR A 218 -14.83 20.39 10.06
C THR A 218 -15.71 21.17 9.10
N ILE A 219 -15.42 22.45 8.85
CA ILE A 219 -16.26 23.33 8.04
C ILE A 219 -15.98 23.14 6.56
N MET A 220 -14.71 22.88 6.20
CA MET A 220 -14.31 22.73 4.82
C MET A 220 -13.18 21.68 4.69
N LEU A 221 -13.49 20.57 4.06
CA LEU A 221 -12.52 19.54 3.68
C LEU A 221 -12.43 19.45 2.16
N PRO A 222 -11.23 19.19 1.60
CA PRO A 222 -11.09 19.06 0.15
C PRO A 222 -11.82 17.82 -0.36
N GLY A 223 -12.62 17.96 -1.42
CA GLY A 223 -13.55 16.93 -1.90
C GLY A 223 -13.07 16.11 -3.10
N THR A 224 -11.92 16.45 -3.71
CA THR A 224 -11.48 15.74 -4.93
C THR A 224 -10.85 14.39 -4.63
N ASN A 225 -10.61 13.61 -5.71
CA ASN A 225 -9.91 12.30 -5.62
C ASN A 225 -8.38 12.43 -5.62
N ARG A 226 -7.83 13.64 -5.66
CA ARG A 226 -6.38 13.86 -5.57
C ARG A 226 -5.81 13.29 -4.27
N ALA A 227 -4.58 12.80 -4.34
CA ALA A 227 -3.92 12.17 -3.20
C ALA A 227 -3.84 13.09 -1.98
N SER A 228 -3.50 14.37 -2.17
CA SER A 228 -3.44 15.38 -1.11
C SER A 228 -4.80 15.61 -0.43
N ASP A 229 -5.88 15.62 -1.22
CA ASP A 229 -7.23 15.84 -0.70
C ASP A 229 -7.73 14.61 0.08
N ARG A 230 -7.44 13.41 -0.41
CA ARG A 230 -7.72 12.17 0.32
C ARG A 230 -6.90 12.06 1.60
N PHE A 231 -5.63 12.52 1.57
CA PHE A 231 -4.78 12.59 2.76
C PHE A 231 -5.41 13.51 3.83
N ALA A 232 -5.84 14.71 3.45
CA ALA A 232 -6.47 15.65 4.37
C ALA A 232 -7.77 15.08 4.95
N ARG A 233 -8.66 14.51 4.12
CA ARG A 233 -9.91 13.87 4.58
C ARG A 233 -9.66 12.69 5.51
N ALA A 234 -8.78 11.77 5.09
CA ALA A 234 -8.45 10.60 5.91
C ALA A 234 -7.83 11.00 7.25
N SER A 235 -6.92 11.98 7.26
CA SER A 235 -6.30 12.52 8.48
C SER A 235 -7.32 13.14 9.42
N PHE A 236 -8.29 13.87 8.88
CA PHE A 236 -9.36 14.43 9.68
C PHE A 236 -10.26 13.34 10.26
N TYR A 237 -10.82 12.46 9.40
CA TYR A 237 -11.81 11.49 9.83
C TYR A 237 -11.24 10.42 10.77
N ILE A 238 -10.02 9.93 10.54
CA ILE A 238 -9.43 8.89 11.40
C ILE A 238 -9.22 9.38 12.84
N ASN A 239 -9.07 10.69 13.01
CA ASN A 239 -8.95 11.32 14.32
C ASN A 239 -10.30 11.75 14.91
N ALA A 240 -11.30 12.06 14.06
CA ALA A 240 -12.61 12.54 14.48
C ALA A 240 -13.57 11.40 14.88
N ILE A 241 -13.39 10.17 14.34
CA ILE A 241 -14.24 9.03 14.72
C ILE A 241 -14.05 8.65 16.18
N PRO A 242 -15.12 8.12 16.86
CA PRO A 242 -15.06 7.75 18.26
C PRO A 242 -13.95 6.75 18.56
N LYS A 243 -13.31 6.88 19.70
CA LYS A 243 -12.32 5.92 20.23
C LYS A 243 -13.07 4.82 21.00
N ASN A 244 -13.69 3.91 20.26
CA ASN A 244 -14.52 2.84 20.78
C ASN A 244 -13.73 1.72 21.48
N ASP A 245 -14.28 1.16 22.54
CA ASP A 245 -13.77 -0.05 23.18
C ASP A 245 -14.33 -1.32 22.53
N ASP A 246 -15.47 -1.24 21.86
CA ASP A 246 -16.07 -2.33 21.10
C ASP A 246 -15.38 -2.49 19.73
N SER A 247 -14.84 -3.68 19.49
CA SER A 247 -14.09 -3.98 18.25
C SER A 247 -14.95 -3.84 17.01
N LYS A 248 -16.23 -4.24 17.05
CA LYS A 248 -17.11 -4.17 15.87
C LYS A 248 -17.42 -2.74 15.50
N GLN A 249 -17.67 -1.88 16.51
CA GLN A 249 -17.89 -0.45 16.29
C GLN A 249 -16.62 0.23 15.75
N ALA A 250 -15.45 -0.08 16.32
CA ALA A 250 -14.18 0.44 15.85
C ALA A 250 -13.91 0.03 14.39
N GLN A 251 -14.09 -1.25 14.06
CA GLN A 251 -13.95 -1.76 12.69
C GLN A 251 -14.92 -1.06 11.73
N ALA A 252 -16.21 -0.92 12.09
CA ALA A 252 -17.20 -0.22 11.28
C ALA A 252 -16.85 1.26 11.03
N SER A 253 -16.36 1.95 12.07
CA SER A 253 -15.91 3.34 11.97
C SER A 253 -14.71 3.47 11.02
N VAL A 254 -13.74 2.56 11.11
CA VAL A 254 -12.56 2.56 10.23
C VAL A 254 -12.92 2.22 8.79
N PHE A 255 -13.85 1.26 8.56
CA PHE A 255 -14.42 1.03 7.23
C PHE A 255 -15.06 2.28 6.65
N SER A 256 -15.77 3.05 7.45
CA SER A 256 -16.41 4.30 6.99
C SER A 256 -15.37 5.33 6.56
N VAL A 257 -14.25 5.45 7.26
CA VAL A 257 -13.15 6.35 6.90
C VAL A 257 -12.51 5.94 5.57
N ILE A 258 -12.16 4.65 5.43
CA ILE A 258 -11.47 4.21 4.21
C ILE A 258 -12.41 4.24 2.98
N ARG A 259 -13.70 4.00 3.15
CA ARG A 259 -14.71 4.17 2.10
C ARG A 259 -14.86 5.62 1.68
N ASN A 260 -14.80 6.57 2.61
CA ASN A 260 -14.81 8.01 2.30
C ASN A 260 -13.57 8.45 1.50
N ALA A 261 -12.41 7.86 1.78
CA ALA A 261 -11.17 8.13 1.05
C ALA A 261 -11.04 7.34 -0.26
N SER A 262 -11.98 6.47 -0.58
CA SER A 262 -12.00 5.67 -1.80
C SER A 262 -12.41 6.49 -3.02
N VAL A 263 -11.95 6.05 -4.20
CA VAL A 263 -12.36 6.63 -5.49
C VAL A 263 -13.54 5.82 -6.04
N PRO A 264 -14.63 6.47 -6.46
CA PRO A 264 -15.79 5.77 -7.04
C PRO A 264 -15.38 4.83 -8.17
N TYR A 265 -15.96 3.62 -8.17
CA TYR A 265 -15.65 2.62 -9.18
C TYR A 265 -16.14 3.07 -10.57
N GLY A 266 -15.28 2.91 -11.58
CA GLY A 266 -15.59 3.27 -12.96
C GLY A 266 -15.60 4.77 -13.25
N LEU A 267 -15.14 5.61 -12.31
CA LEU A 267 -15.02 7.05 -12.56
C LEU A 267 -14.13 7.31 -13.79
N ASN A 268 -14.66 8.06 -14.72
CA ASN A 268 -14.02 8.44 -15.97
C ASN A 268 -14.42 9.87 -16.34
N THR A 269 -13.47 10.71 -16.66
CA THR A 269 -13.71 12.08 -17.12
C THR A 269 -13.05 12.30 -18.47
N GLN A 270 -13.48 13.33 -19.20
CA GLN A 270 -12.95 13.64 -20.53
C GLN A 270 -11.45 13.98 -20.47
N GLU A 271 -11.03 14.70 -19.42
CA GLU A 271 -9.64 15.10 -19.23
C GLU A 271 -8.78 13.97 -18.63
N GLU A 272 -9.39 13.03 -17.90
CA GLU A 272 -8.72 11.93 -17.22
C GLU A 272 -9.44 10.59 -17.51
N PRO A 273 -9.30 10.05 -18.72
CA PRO A 273 -10.09 8.89 -19.17
C PRO A 273 -9.74 7.57 -18.47
N ASN A 274 -8.68 7.54 -17.65
CA ASN A 274 -8.20 6.35 -16.97
C ASN A 274 -7.90 6.60 -15.49
N ILE A 275 -8.77 7.37 -14.81
CA ILE A 275 -8.65 7.54 -13.36
C ILE A 275 -8.66 6.18 -12.68
N SER A 276 -7.71 5.99 -11.76
CA SER A 276 -7.68 4.80 -10.91
C SER A 276 -8.87 4.82 -9.95
N SER A 277 -9.73 3.81 -10.04
CA SER A 277 -10.84 3.62 -9.09
C SER A 277 -10.50 2.55 -8.05
N THR A 278 -11.16 2.63 -6.90
CA THR A 278 -10.96 1.64 -5.84
C THR A 278 -11.40 0.26 -6.32
N ARG A 279 -10.49 -0.71 -6.30
CA ARG A 279 -10.72 -2.11 -6.63
C ARG A 279 -11.14 -2.91 -5.42
N TRP A 280 -10.47 -2.68 -4.32
CA TRP A 280 -10.74 -3.35 -3.06
C TRP A 280 -10.22 -2.55 -1.86
N ARG A 281 -10.64 -2.94 -0.67
CA ARG A 281 -10.20 -2.38 0.61
C ARG A 281 -9.82 -3.50 1.55
N THR A 282 -8.86 -3.21 2.43
CA THR A 282 -8.51 -4.06 3.57
C THR A 282 -8.68 -3.27 4.86
N VAL A 283 -9.05 -3.99 5.92
CA VAL A 283 -9.05 -3.48 7.30
C VAL A 283 -8.41 -4.54 8.17
N ALA A 284 -7.28 -4.23 8.76
CA ALA A 284 -6.51 -5.14 9.60
C ALA A 284 -6.65 -4.71 11.07
N ASP A 285 -7.32 -5.52 11.87
CA ASP A 285 -7.43 -5.33 13.33
C ASP A 285 -6.24 -6.03 14.00
N HIS A 286 -5.28 -5.23 14.45
CA HIS A 286 -4.03 -5.72 15.03
C HIS A 286 -4.25 -6.49 16.35
N LYS A 287 -5.25 -6.10 17.15
CA LYS A 287 -5.55 -6.73 18.43
C LYS A 287 -6.27 -8.06 18.27
N GLN A 288 -7.24 -8.08 17.35
CA GLN A 288 -8.01 -9.29 17.09
C GLN A 288 -7.32 -10.25 16.14
N LEU A 289 -6.26 -9.81 15.43
CA LEU A 289 -5.60 -10.53 14.34
C LEU A 289 -6.60 -10.94 13.25
N LEU A 290 -7.50 -10.00 12.89
CA LEU A 290 -8.47 -10.16 11.82
C LEU A 290 -8.07 -9.31 10.62
N TYR A 291 -8.00 -9.95 9.46
CA TYR A 291 -7.69 -9.29 8.20
C TYR A 291 -8.94 -9.31 7.30
N PHE A 292 -9.65 -8.18 7.26
CA PHE A 292 -10.84 -7.99 6.45
C PHE A 292 -10.49 -7.61 5.03
N PHE A 293 -11.30 -8.10 4.09
CA PHE A 293 -11.23 -7.74 2.67
C PHE A 293 -12.61 -7.38 2.14
N GLU A 294 -12.69 -6.31 1.34
CA GLU A 294 -13.89 -5.82 0.68
C GLU A 294 -13.58 -5.53 -0.78
N SER A 295 -14.14 -6.30 -1.71
CA SER A 295 -14.11 -5.99 -3.14
C SER A 295 -15.07 -4.83 -3.45
N ALA A 296 -14.68 -3.94 -4.37
CA ALA A 296 -15.61 -2.91 -4.88
C ALA A 296 -16.73 -3.51 -5.73
N LEU A 297 -16.57 -4.73 -6.23
CA LEU A 297 -17.55 -5.44 -7.07
C LEU A 297 -18.47 -6.36 -6.25
N SER A 298 -18.27 -6.45 -4.94
CA SER A 298 -19.10 -7.28 -4.07
C SER A 298 -19.69 -6.44 -2.93
N PRO A 299 -20.98 -6.61 -2.59
CA PRO A 299 -21.57 -5.95 -1.43
C PRO A 299 -21.08 -6.57 -0.10
N ASN A 300 -20.42 -7.72 -0.15
CA ASN A 300 -20.03 -8.48 1.02
C ASN A 300 -18.62 -8.14 1.48
N VAL A 301 -18.43 -8.14 2.80
CA VAL A 301 -17.12 -8.12 3.46
C VAL A 301 -16.87 -9.52 4.02
N PHE A 302 -15.65 -10.01 3.86
CA PHE A 302 -15.18 -11.21 4.54
C PHE A 302 -13.90 -10.93 5.31
N TRP A 303 -13.51 -11.83 6.19
CA TRP A 303 -12.26 -11.73 6.94
C TRP A 303 -11.54 -13.06 7.05
N VAL A 304 -10.27 -12.98 7.36
CA VAL A 304 -9.37 -14.08 7.70
C VAL A 304 -8.97 -13.90 9.16
N ASP A 305 -9.19 -14.93 9.99
CA ASP A 305 -8.77 -14.96 11.39
C ASP A 305 -7.38 -15.62 11.48
N LEU A 306 -6.33 -14.82 11.65
CA LEU A 306 -4.97 -15.31 11.69
C LEU A 306 -4.73 -16.27 12.88
N LYS A 307 -5.50 -16.17 13.94
CA LYS A 307 -5.40 -17.08 15.10
C LYS A 307 -5.81 -18.51 14.77
N LYS A 308 -6.60 -18.71 13.72
CA LYS A 308 -7.05 -20.03 13.25
C LYS A 308 -6.08 -20.69 12.27
N ILE A 309 -4.99 -20.00 11.89
CA ILE A 309 -4.04 -20.48 10.89
C ILE A 309 -2.83 -21.08 11.58
N ASN A 310 -2.45 -22.31 11.18
CA ASN A 310 -1.17 -22.88 11.55
C ASN A 310 -0.10 -22.44 10.54
N PHE A 311 0.60 -21.36 10.82
CA PHE A 311 1.65 -20.84 9.96
C PHE A 311 2.93 -21.70 9.93
N LYS A 312 3.07 -22.65 10.85
CA LYS A 312 4.25 -23.53 10.97
C LYS A 312 4.12 -24.84 10.21
N ASP A 313 3.01 -25.08 9.51
CA ASP A 313 2.79 -26.32 8.76
C ASP A 313 3.50 -26.37 7.39
N GLY A 314 4.20 -25.30 7.02
CA GLY A 314 4.96 -25.17 5.78
C GLY A 314 4.10 -25.10 4.51
N LYS A 315 2.78 -24.95 4.63
CA LYS A 315 1.85 -24.97 3.50
C LYS A 315 1.43 -23.59 3.09
N THR A 316 1.78 -23.20 1.88
CA THR A 316 1.21 -22.01 1.24
C THR A 316 -0.22 -22.32 0.78
N ARG A 317 -1.13 -21.35 1.01
CA ARG A 317 -2.54 -21.48 0.62
C ARG A 317 -3.00 -20.22 -0.08
N ARG A 318 -3.97 -20.39 -0.98
CA ARG A 318 -4.57 -19.30 -1.76
C ARG A 318 -6.09 -19.30 -1.56
N LEU A 319 -6.66 -18.12 -1.42
CA LEU A 319 -8.08 -17.84 -1.59
C LEU A 319 -8.23 -17.17 -2.95
N ASP A 320 -8.86 -17.88 -3.87
CA ASP A 320 -9.12 -17.38 -5.23
C ASP A 320 -10.30 -16.41 -5.19
N LEU A 321 -10.08 -15.18 -5.63
CA LEU A 321 -11.15 -14.17 -5.72
C LEU A 321 -11.82 -14.18 -7.11
N GLY A 322 -11.27 -14.95 -8.06
CA GLY A 322 -11.76 -15.03 -9.43
C GLY A 322 -11.40 -13.80 -10.29
N PRO A 323 -11.64 -13.91 -11.61
CA PRO A 323 -11.49 -12.77 -12.51
C PRO A 323 -12.38 -11.61 -12.06
N ASP A 324 -11.85 -10.40 -12.09
CA ASP A 324 -12.56 -9.20 -11.61
C ASP A 324 -13.17 -9.38 -10.20
N GLN A 325 -12.54 -10.22 -9.36
CA GLN A 325 -13.01 -10.53 -8.02
C GLN A 325 -14.45 -11.06 -7.99
N SER A 326 -14.80 -11.91 -8.94
CA SER A 326 -16.14 -12.46 -9.15
C SER A 326 -16.57 -13.49 -8.11
N HIS A 327 -15.62 -14.08 -7.38
CA HIS A 327 -15.95 -15.02 -6.30
C HIS A 327 -16.42 -14.25 -5.07
N ILE A 328 -17.58 -14.61 -4.57
CA ILE A 328 -18.24 -13.92 -3.45
C ILE A 328 -17.99 -14.70 -2.15
N TYR A 329 -17.29 -14.07 -1.22
CA TYR A 329 -17.14 -14.54 0.14
C TYR A 329 -17.82 -13.57 1.10
N ALA A 330 -18.31 -14.09 2.23
CA ALA A 330 -18.92 -13.30 3.29
C ALA A 330 -18.60 -13.91 4.66
N GLY A 331 -18.34 -13.07 5.65
CA GLY A 331 -18.04 -13.55 6.99
C GLY A 331 -16.62 -14.12 7.12
N ASP A 332 -16.44 -15.15 7.94
CA ASP A 332 -15.15 -15.81 8.16
C ASP A 332 -14.81 -16.75 6.98
N ALA A 333 -13.85 -16.35 6.17
CA ALA A 333 -13.38 -17.13 5.03
C ALA A 333 -12.07 -17.91 5.31
N THR A 334 -11.63 -17.99 6.56
CA THR A 334 -10.35 -18.61 6.92
C THR A 334 -10.22 -20.05 6.43
N SER A 335 -11.28 -20.84 6.49
CA SER A 335 -11.31 -22.24 6.03
C SER A 335 -11.43 -22.39 4.51
N SER A 336 -11.68 -21.33 3.77
CA SER A 336 -11.88 -21.38 2.32
C SER A 336 -10.56 -21.40 1.53
N PHE A 337 -9.43 -21.15 2.16
CA PHE A 337 -8.12 -21.21 1.53
C PHE A 337 -7.75 -22.65 1.14
N LYS A 338 -7.22 -22.81 -0.07
CA LYS A 338 -6.75 -24.11 -0.59
C LYS A 338 -5.24 -24.12 -0.70
N ILE A 339 -4.61 -25.27 -0.44
CA ILE A 339 -3.17 -25.43 -0.68
C ILE A 339 -2.86 -25.10 -2.13
N ALA A 340 -1.85 -24.28 -2.35
CA ALA A 340 -1.41 -23.83 -3.67
C ALA A 340 0.12 -23.69 -3.70
N LYS A 341 0.68 -23.84 -4.90
CA LYS A 341 2.09 -23.51 -5.14
C LYS A 341 2.28 -22.01 -4.98
N PRO A 342 3.29 -21.53 -4.24
CA PRO A 342 3.56 -20.11 -4.11
C PRO A 342 3.74 -19.44 -5.48
N PHE A 343 3.22 -18.21 -5.61
CA PHE A 343 3.57 -17.38 -6.75
C PHE A 343 5.06 -16.97 -6.68
N VAL A 344 5.59 -16.56 -7.82
CA VAL A 344 6.98 -16.09 -7.93
C VAL A 344 6.95 -14.56 -8.00
N PHE A 345 7.74 -13.91 -7.15
CA PHE A 345 7.90 -12.46 -7.21
C PHE A 345 8.48 -12.02 -8.55
N LEU A 346 7.98 -10.90 -9.07
CA LEU A 346 8.53 -10.31 -10.29
C LEU A 346 10.03 -10.07 -10.11
N SER A 347 10.81 -10.70 -10.99
CA SER A 347 12.25 -10.48 -11.04
C SER A 347 12.56 -9.36 -12.02
N PRO A 348 13.13 -8.23 -11.56
CA PRO A 348 13.49 -7.15 -12.46
C PRO A 348 14.50 -7.64 -13.50
N THR A 349 14.28 -7.25 -14.76
CA THR A 349 15.28 -7.41 -15.81
C THR A 349 16.42 -6.45 -15.51
N THR A 350 17.54 -6.99 -15.01
CA THR A 350 18.77 -6.20 -14.81
C THR A 350 19.23 -5.65 -16.17
N ARG A 351 18.97 -4.39 -16.41
CA ARG A 351 19.47 -3.65 -17.57
C ARG A 351 20.79 -2.95 -17.27
#